data_d046235c86071c4a48a36508e5278415
#
_entry.id   d046235c86071c4a48a36508e5278415
#
_cell.length_a   1.000
_cell.length_b   1.000
_cell.length_c   1.000
_cell.angle_alpha   90.00
_cell.angle_beta   90.00
_cell.angle_gamma   90.00
#
_symmetry.space_group_name_H-M   'P 1'
#
loop_
_entity.id
_entity.type
_entity.pdbx_description
1 polymer ?
#
loop_
_entity_poly.entity_id
_entity_poly.type
_entity_poly.pdbx_seq_one_letter_code
_entity_poly.pdbx_strand_id
1 'polypeptide(L)'
;MVHDTILAAARKVAQARLAGFGSATKAKLNMELFEPKALGHLLEQGYVHQWTVSDSEAASLLDKDIGLLEDARDNEYADNAPFIDLSMAVLNAPSIGINVLGEDEYLRIMDALAPGEVAVLVGSSGGYQLVSDDFVRGTTPTRFTLSQAGSPLPLRDSDLYHISDPSFSSPLLDFDQVYIFTFSDQNGFDPSVPLTVGMRVQLRKNFLEYEWAETYTRFSLPDSLLVAVDPPPKPLPLWHRIWLDRQIELAVLAVYLLILAGVFTFQHRLSGYGKYLAPVRFAALAFVVFFIGFYAQGQLSVVNIYTLLLSLWQGFDIKVFLLDPVLFVLWSFVFVSLFLWGRGLFCGWLCPFGAMQEAVAAIADKLRLRQWSIDEALHNRLIYLKYIILLVLVGTAFFSLSLAETMAEIEPFKTAVTLIFERSFPFVAYAVLLLLLSARVHKAYCRYLCPLGAGLAVLGRFRVFSWLPRRSECGSPCRLCEKSCGIHAMRKQARLITTSAFNALNVQRFTKMTIAVWRSDTASENANKSRWKC
;
A
#
# COMPACT_ATOMS: atom_id res chain seq x y z
N MET A 1 24.08 -9.22 -7.13
CA MET A 1 23.46 -7.91 -7.42
C MET A 1 21.93 -7.92 -7.34
N VAL A 2 21.18 -8.63 -8.21
CA VAL A 2 19.70 -8.65 -8.15
C VAL A 2 19.18 -9.25 -6.83
N HIS A 3 19.80 -10.33 -6.35
CA HIS A 3 19.42 -10.99 -5.10
C HIS A 3 19.66 -10.08 -3.88
N ASP A 4 20.75 -9.34 -3.87
CA ASP A 4 21.10 -8.43 -2.78
C ASP A 4 20.19 -7.21 -2.74
N THR A 5 19.75 -6.73 -3.91
CA THR A 5 18.78 -5.63 -4.02
C THR A 5 17.39 -6.04 -3.55
N ILE A 6 16.97 -7.29 -3.86
CA ILE A 6 15.69 -7.86 -3.38
C ILE A 6 15.73 -8.07 -1.87
N LEU A 7 16.84 -8.58 -1.33
CA LEU A 7 17.03 -8.76 0.12
C LEU A 7 17.08 -7.41 0.84
N ALA A 8 17.75 -6.40 0.29
CA ALA A 8 17.79 -5.06 0.86
C ALA A 8 16.40 -4.39 0.84
N ALA A 9 15.66 -4.54 -0.26
CA ALA A 9 14.28 -4.07 -0.35
C ALA A 9 13.33 -4.82 0.62
N ALA A 10 13.47 -6.15 0.70
CA ALA A 10 12.70 -6.97 1.64
C ALA A 10 13.02 -6.62 3.10
N ARG A 11 14.31 -6.38 3.43
CA ARG A 11 14.74 -5.91 4.75
C ARG A 11 14.16 -4.53 5.06
N LYS A 12 14.19 -3.60 4.10
CA LYS A 12 13.65 -2.24 4.28
C LYS A 12 12.13 -2.24 4.48
N VAL A 13 11.41 -3.12 3.77
CA VAL A 13 9.96 -3.32 3.95
C VAL A 13 9.67 -4.04 5.27
N ALA A 14 10.47 -5.03 5.65
CA ALA A 14 10.35 -5.71 6.94
C ALA A 14 10.67 -4.75 8.10
N GLN A 15 11.71 -3.94 8.01
CA GLN A 15 12.03 -2.91 8.99
C GLN A 15 10.94 -1.83 9.11
N ALA A 16 10.37 -1.38 7.99
CA ALA A 16 9.24 -0.45 7.99
C ALA A 16 7.97 -1.08 8.59
N ARG A 17 7.76 -2.39 8.40
CA ARG A 17 6.68 -3.15 9.05
C ARG A 17 6.98 -3.42 10.52
N LEU A 18 8.22 -3.77 10.87
CA LEU A 18 8.66 -4.00 12.26
C LEU A 18 8.67 -2.70 13.06
N ALA A 19 9.05 -1.56 12.49
CA ALA A 19 8.89 -0.24 13.11
C ALA A 19 7.40 0.13 13.38
N GLY A 20 6.46 -0.53 12.70
CA GLY A 20 5.02 -0.42 12.97
C GLY A 20 4.47 -1.50 13.94
N PHE A 21 5.24 -2.58 14.19
CA PHE A 21 4.89 -3.69 15.08
C PHE A 21 5.85 -3.83 16.28
N GLY A 22 6.98 -3.12 16.28
CA GLY A 22 7.84 -3.03 17.46
C GLY A 22 7.04 -2.41 18.61
N SER A 23 6.96 -3.09 19.74
CA SER A 23 6.53 -2.48 20.99
C SER A 23 7.33 -1.19 21.14
N ALA A 24 6.64 -0.05 21.26
CA ALA A 24 7.33 1.20 21.55
C ALA A 24 8.23 0.97 22.75
N THR A 25 9.51 1.31 22.63
CA THR A 25 10.51 1.17 23.69
C THR A 25 9.94 1.76 24.97
N LYS A 26 9.71 0.93 25.98
CA LYS A 26 9.06 1.36 27.24
C LYS A 26 10.04 2.01 28.19
N ALA A 27 11.33 1.73 28.01
CA ALA A 27 12.38 2.27 28.84
C ALA A 27 13.66 2.54 28.03
N LYS A 28 14.50 3.42 28.53
CA LYS A 28 15.87 3.63 28.06
C LYS A 28 16.84 3.37 29.21
N LEU A 29 18.09 3.04 28.89
CA LEU A 29 19.14 2.95 29.87
C LEU A 29 19.38 4.32 30.51
N ASN A 30 19.53 4.34 31.84
CA ASN A 30 19.87 5.55 32.55
C ASN A 30 21.35 5.88 32.35
N MET A 31 21.62 6.89 31.53
CA MET A 31 22.96 7.33 31.19
C MET A 31 23.55 8.33 32.21
N GLU A 32 22.74 8.78 33.17
CA GLU A 32 23.17 9.78 34.17
C GLU A 32 23.50 9.15 35.53
N LEU A 33 23.02 7.90 35.73
CA LEU A 33 23.23 7.22 37.01
C LEU A 33 24.59 6.52 37.03
N PHE A 34 25.48 6.96 37.89
CA PHE A 34 26.70 6.24 38.24
C PHE A 34 26.74 5.96 39.75
N GLU A 35 26.81 4.69 40.10
CA GLU A 35 27.01 4.24 41.46
C GLU A 35 28.27 3.35 41.48
N PRO A 36 29.32 3.72 42.27
CA PRO A 36 30.49 2.88 42.40
C PRO A 36 30.14 1.61 43.21
N LYS A 37 30.30 0.45 42.58
CA LYS A 37 29.97 -0.87 43.15
C LYS A 37 31.10 -1.85 42.92
N ALA A 38 31.35 -2.69 43.93
CA ALA A 38 32.27 -3.81 43.75
C ALA A 38 31.64 -4.91 42.86
N LEU A 39 32.47 -5.66 42.16
CA LEU A 39 32.05 -6.72 41.21
C LEU A 39 31.06 -7.72 41.80
N GLY A 40 31.27 -8.18 43.03
CA GLY A 40 30.34 -9.09 43.73
C GLY A 40 28.92 -8.54 43.82
N HIS A 41 28.77 -7.24 44.09
CA HIS A 41 27.45 -6.60 44.11
C HIS A 41 26.84 -6.44 42.73
N LEU A 42 27.63 -6.28 41.65
CA LEU A 42 27.11 -6.22 40.27
C LEU A 42 26.52 -7.57 39.86
N LEU A 43 27.14 -8.67 40.27
CA LEU A 43 26.65 -10.03 40.04
C LEU A 43 25.38 -10.31 40.85
N GLU A 44 25.38 -10.00 42.17
CA GLU A 44 24.24 -10.21 43.05
C GLU A 44 23.00 -9.41 42.61
N GLN A 45 23.19 -8.20 42.13
CA GLN A 45 22.11 -7.29 41.70
C GLN A 45 21.69 -7.50 40.25
N GLY A 46 22.32 -8.44 39.52
CA GLY A 46 21.97 -8.76 38.15
C GLY A 46 22.39 -7.70 37.12
N TYR A 47 23.37 -6.84 37.43
CA TYR A 47 23.96 -5.91 36.45
C TYR A 47 24.84 -6.64 35.44
N VAL A 48 25.44 -7.75 35.88
CA VAL A 48 26.23 -8.68 35.06
C VAL A 48 25.54 -10.03 35.11
N HIS A 49 25.29 -10.60 33.97
CA HIS A 49 24.73 -11.94 33.85
C HIS A 49 25.83 -12.98 33.80
N GLN A 50 25.81 -13.92 34.72
CA GLN A 50 26.69 -15.08 34.72
C GLN A 50 25.88 -16.33 34.35
N TRP A 51 26.42 -17.14 33.43
CA TRP A 51 25.82 -18.35 32.97
C TRP A 51 26.85 -19.48 32.91
N THR A 52 26.77 -20.36 33.89
CA THR A 52 27.67 -21.50 34.05
C THR A 52 26.87 -22.79 33.83
N VAL A 53 27.31 -23.65 32.93
CA VAL A 53 26.68 -24.92 32.58
C VAL A 53 27.71 -26.03 32.67
N SER A 54 27.44 -27.05 33.47
CA SER A 54 28.29 -28.25 33.55
C SER A 54 28.05 -29.18 32.34
N ASP A 55 28.96 -30.14 32.08
CA ASP A 55 28.80 -31.08 30.98
C ASP A 55 27.52 -31.90 31.06
N SER A 56 27.19 -32.38 32.26
CA SER A 56 25.96 -33.15 32.51
C SER A 56 24.69 -32.32 32.26
N GLU A 57 24.70 -31.04 32.60
CA GLU A 57 23.60 -30.12 32.39
C GLU A 57 23.51 -29.74 30.89
N ALA A 58 24.63 -29.50 30.24
CA ALA A 58 24.67 -29.24 28.80
C ALA A 58 24.17 -30.44 28.00
N ALA A 59 24.54 -31.66 28.35
CA ALA A 59 24.02 -32.88 27.75
C ALA A 59 22.50 -32.99 27.87
N SER A 60 21.96 -32.66 29.03
CA SER A 60 20.52 -32.65 29.26
C SER A 60 19.79 -31.53 28.48
N LEU A 61 20.34 -30.30 28.46
CA LEU A 61 19.76 -29.15 27.76
C LEU A 61 19.76 -29.31 26.24
N LEU A 62 20.81 -29.94 25.71
CA LEU A 62 20.98 -30.16 24.29
C LEU A 62 20.39 -31.48 23.79
N ASP A 63 19.89 -32.34 24.69
CA ASP A 63 19.41 -33.70 24.42
C ASP A 63 20.45 -34.53 23.64
N LYS A 64 21.69 -34.52 24.13
CA LYS A 64 22.87 -35.16 23.50
C LYS A 64 23.68 -35.97 24.51
N ASP A 65 24.46 -36.94 24.00
CA ASP A 65 25.39 -37.72 24.80
C ASP A 65 26.55 -36.88 25.31
N ILE A 66 26.98 -37.14 26.53
CA ILE A 66 28.11 -36.44 27.17
C ILE A 66 29.39 -36.59 26.35
N GLY A 67 29.65 -37.79 25.80
CA GLY A 67 30.83 -38.04 24.97
C GLY A 67 30.91 -37.16 23.70
N LEU A 68 29.77 -36.79 23.13
CA LEU A 68 29.74 -35.83 22.00
C LEU A 68 30.10 -34.41 22.41
N LEU A 69 29.80 -34.04 23.66
CA LEU A 69 30.16 -32.73 24.22
C LEU A 69 31.64 -32.65 24.61
N GLU A 70 32.21 -33.74 25.11
CA GLU A 70 33.64 -33.85 25.37
C GLU A 70 34.46 -33.66 24.08
N ASP A 71 34.01 -34.28 22.98
CA ASP A 71 34.61 -34.09 21.65
C ASP A 71 34.45 -32.67 21.09
N ALA A 72 33.48 -31.90 21.59
CA ALA A 72 33.20 -30.54 21.14
C ALA A 72 33.95 -29.47 21.93
N ARG A 73 34.66 -29.85 23.01
CA ARG A 73 35.45 -28.91 23.80
C ARG A 73 36.62 -28.34 22.97
N ASP A 74 36.81 -27.05 23.02
CA ASP A 74 37.93 -26.36 22.39
C ASP A 74 39.19 -26.42 23.30
N ASN A 75 39.02 -26.56 24.62
CA ASN A 75 40.06 -26.58 25.63
C ASN A 75 40.18 -27.97 26.27
N GLU A 76 41.07 -28.81 25.74
CA GLU A 76 41.37 -30.18 26.26
C GLU A 76 41.97 -30.18 27.68
N TYR A 77 42.59 -29.07 28.11
CA TYR A 77 43.32 -28.99 29.38
C TYR A 77 42.47 -28.59 30.61
N ALA A 78 41.18 -28.32 30.41
CA ALA A 78 40.30 -27.88 31.49
C ALA A 78 39.37 -29.01 31.99
N ASP A 79 39.95 -30.15 32.42
CA ASP A 79 39.22 -31.34 32.92
C ASP A 79 38.18 -31.04 34.04
N ASN A 80 38.30 -29.92 34.76
CA ASN A 80 37.36 -29.49 35.80
C ASN A 80 36.59 -28.19 35.49
N ALA A 81 36.77 -27.62 34.31
CA ALA A 81 36.04 -26.40 33.95
C ALA A 81 34.61 -26.75 33.48
N PRO A 82 33.64 -25.93 33.76
CA PRO A 82 32.29 -26.12 33.23
C PRO A 82 32.29 -26.08 31.70
N PHE A 83 31.33 -26.74 31.07
CA PHE A 83 31.21 -26.75 29.61
C PHE A 83 31.04 -25.35 29.02
N ILE A 84 30.12 -24.56 29.61
CA ILE A 84 29.94 -23.15 29.31
C ILE A 84 30.14 -22.35 30.61
N ASP A 85 31.04 -21.38 30.58
CA ASP A 85 31.19 -20.35 31.61
C ASP A 85 31.26 -19.01 30.92
N LEU A 86 30.14 -18.26 30.98
CA LEU A 86 29.96 -17.03 30.26
C LEU A 86 29.48 -15.93 31.19
N SER A 87 30.12 -14.77 31.10
CA SER A 87 29.65 -13.55 31.75
C SER A 87 29.34 -12.48 30.72
N MET A 88 28.21 -11.79 30.90
CA MET A 88 27.74 -10.76 29.97
C MET A 88 27.34 -9.49 30.69
N ALA A 89 27.72 -8.34 30.16
CA ALA A 89 27.38 -7.02 30.69
C ALA A 89 27.03 -6.04 29.57
N VAL A 90 25.96 -5.26 29.74
CA VAL A 90 25.57 -4.18 28.81
C VAL A 90 26.31 -2.92 29.20
N LEU A 91 27.28 -2.51 28.40
CA LEU A 91 28.24 -1.46 28.76
C LEU A 91 27.66 -0.04 28.71
N ASN A 92 26.62 0.22 27.97
CA ASN A 92 26.09 1.59 27.79
C ASN A 92 25.62 2.26 29.08
N ALA A 93 25.22 1.50 30.10
CA ALA A 93 24.89 2.06 31.38
C ALA A 93 26.16 2.40 32.18
N PRO A 94 26.40 3.67 32.59
CA PRO A 94 27.62 4.06 33.33
C PRO A 94 27.84 3.24 34.60
N SER A 95 26.77 2.91 35.33
CA SER A 95 26.83 2.06 36.55
C SER A 95 27.26 0.61 36.23
N ILE A 96 27.27 0.17 34.99
CA ILE A 96 27.86 -1.12 34.58
C ILE A 96 29.22 -0.87 33.96
N GLY A 97 29.26 -0.08 32.87
CA GLY A 97 30.46 0.08 32.05
C GLY A 97 31.66 0.61 32.85
N ILE A 98 31.50 1.66 33.69
CA ILE A 98 32.59 2.24 34.47
C ILE A 98 33.04 1.26 35.59
N ASN A 99 32.11 0.57 36.25
CA ASN A 99 32.47 -0.39 37.29
C ASN A 99 33.16 -1.65 36.76
N VAL A 100 32.89 -2.02 35.48
CA VAL A 100 33.49 -3.19 34.85
C VAL A 100 34.82 -2.87 34.18
N LEU A 101 34.91 -1.73 33.48
CA LEU A 101 36.03 -1.38 32.62
C LEU A 101 36.98 -0.31 33.24
N GLY A 102 36.49 0.46 34.19
CA GLY A 102 37.11 1.72 34.59
C GLY A 102 36.66 2.89 33.72
N GLU A 103 36.85 4.11 34.23
CA GLU A 103 36.33 5.33 33.61
C GLU A 103 36.96 5.63 32.25
N ASP A 104 38.30 5.56 32.17
CA ASP A 104 39.04 5.89 30.92
C ASP A 104 38.66 4.98 29.78
N GLU A 105 38.59 3.69 30.03
CA GLU A 105 38.28 2.69 28.98
C GLU A 105 36.79 2.72 28.61
N TYR A 106 35.91 2.93 29.58
CA TYR A 106 34.50 3.15 29.33
C TYR A 106 34.28 4.31 28.34
N LEU A 107 34.90 5.46 28.60
CA LEU A 107 34.81 6.63 27.75
C LEU A 107 35.35 6.37 26.36
N ARG A 108 36.51 5.69 26.26
CA ARG A 108 37.12 5.31 24.98
C ARG A 108 36.16 4.44 24.10
N ILE A 109 35.49 3.48 24.74
CA ILE A 109 34.56 2.60 24.04
C ILE A 109 33.30 3.37 23.65
N MET A 110 32.74 4.19 24.54
CA MET A 110 31.53 4.96 24.24
C MET A 110 31.75 5.96 23.12
N ASP A 111 32.93 6.60 23.05
CA ASP A 111 33.28 7.52 21.95
C ASP A 111 33.46 6.82 20.61
N ALA A 112 33.82 5.53 20.61
CA ALA A 112 33.98 4.73 19.40
C ALA A 112 32.65 4.19 18.85
N LEU A 113 31.58 4.18 19.64
CA LEU A 113 30.28 3.68 19.21
C LEU A 113 29.55 4.69 18.32
N ALA A 114 28.89 4.18 17.28
CA ALA A 114 27.99 5.01 16.48
C ALA A 114 26.73 5.38 17.28
N PRO A 115 26.06 6.51 16.94
CA PRO A 115 24.82 6.89 17.59
C PRO A 115 23.75 5.78 17.51
N GLY A 116 23.23 5.35 18.67
CA GLY A 116 22.24 4.27 18.74
C GLY A 116 22.85 2.86 18.66
N GLU A 117 24.15 2.70 18.91
CA GLU A 117 24.75 1.39 19.14
C GLU A 117 24.76 1.02 20.62
N VAL A 118 24.46 -0.24 20.88
CA VAL A 118 24.54 -0.87 22.20
C VAL A 118 25.73 -1.80 22.22
N ALA A 119 26.64 -1.62 23.19
CA ALA A 119 27.81 -2.45 23.41
C ALA A 119 27.54 -3.47 24.52
N VAL A 120 27.92 -4.72 24.26
CA VAL A 120 27.81 -5.83 25.19
C VAL A 120 29.17 -6.47 25.35
N LEU A 121 29.71 -6.44 26.56
CA LEU A 121 30.90 -7.18 26.93
C LEU A 121 30.51 -8.64 27.18
N VAL A 122 31.25 -9.57 26.63
CA VAL A 122 31.06 -11.01 26.85
C VAL A 122 32.41 -11.63 27.11
N GLY A 123 32.56 -12.27 28.28
CA GLY A 123 33.68 -13.06 28.66
C GLY A 123 33.34 -14.54 28.77
N SER A 124 34.24 -15.42 28.41
CA SER A 124 34.08 -16.88 28.48
C SER A 124 35.34 -17.58 28.88
N SER A 125 35.24 -18.53 29.84
CA SER A 125 36.35 -19.39 30.31
C SER A 125 35.96 -20.87 30.36
N GLY A 126 34.86 -21.25 29.75
CA GLY A 126 34.38 -22.61 29.73
C GLY A 126 35.17 -23.54 28.79
N GLY A 127 34.93 -24.83 28.86
CA GLY A 127 35.50 -25.81 27.93
C GLY A 127 35.08 -25.59 26.47
N TYR A 128 33.92 -24.95 26.25
CA TYR A 128 33.45 -24.54 24.93
C TYR A 128 33.52 -23.01 24.79
N GLN A 129 34.35 -22.58 23.84
CA GLN A 129 34.71 -21.18 23.69
C GLN A 129 33.61 -20.37 22.98
N LEU A 130 33.56 -19.05 23.28
CA LEU A 130 32.62 -18.09 22.73
C LEU A 130 32.67 -17.96 21.21
N VAL A 131 33.86 -18.02 20.65
CA VAL A 131 34.12 -18.00 19.21
C VAL A 131 35.09 -19.13 18.86
N SER A 132 35.04 -19.62 17.61
CA SER A 132 35.95 -20.62 17.10
C SER A 132 37.32 -20.01 16.72
N ASP A 133 38.35 -20.84 16.58
CA ASP A 133 39.70 -20.39 16.21
C ASP A 133 39.79 -19.69 14.85
N ASP A 134 38.85 -19.94 13.96
CA ASP A 134 38.72 -19.32 12.65
C ASP A 134 37.90 -18.01 12.66
N PHE A 135 37.52 -17.53 13.83
CA PHE A 135 36.74 -16.30 13.93
C PHE A 135 37.55 -15.07 13.51
N VAL A 136 36.98 -14.29 12.60
CA VAL A 136 37.60 -13.06 12.09
C VAL A 136 37.05 -11.85 12.87
N ARG A 137 37.95 -11.06 13.47
CA ARG A 137 37.60 -9.81 14.17
C ARG A 137 36.77 -8.86 13.28
N GLY A 138 35.86 -8.12 13.88
CA GLY A 138 34.97 -7.21 13.16
C GLY A 138 33.79 -7.88 12.45
N THR A 139 33.62 -9.21 12.61
CA THR A 139 32.52 -9.97 12.01
C THR A 139 31.45 -10.36 13.05
N THR A 140 30.45 -11.12 12.61
CA THR A 140 29.36 -11.62 13.46
C THR A 140 29.75 -12.94 14.09
N PRO A 141 29.63 -13.15 15.41
CA PRO A 141 29.91 -14.42 16.06
C PRO A 141 28.92 -15.49 15.56
N THR A 142 29.42 -16.71 15.35
CA THR A 142 28.60 -17.85 14.91
C THR A 142 28.04 -18.66 16.07
N ARG A 143 28.78 -18.73 17.18
CA ARG A 143 28.44 -19.53 18.36
C ARG A 143 27.60 -18.78 19.36
N PHE A 144 27.82 -17.48 19.55
CA PHE A 144 27.10 -16.63 20.47
C PHE A 144 25.95 -15.90 19.77
N THR A 145 24.76 -15.95 20.36
CA THR A 145 23.57 -15.32 19.81
C THR A 145 22.84 -14.53 20.88
N LEU A 146 22.27 -13.41 20.50
CA LEU A 146 21.41 -12.58 21.34
C LEU A 146 20.09 -12.33 20.63
N SER A 147 19.01 -12.53 21.35
CA SER A 147 17.68 -12.26 20.81
C SER A 147 16.78 -11.63 21.86
N GLN A 148 15.75 -10.93 21.42
CA GLN A 148 14.76 -10.30 22.29
C GLN A 148 13.34 -10.52 21.74
N ALA A 149 12.43 -11.00 22.56
CA ALA A 149 11.06 -11.31 22.17
C ALA A 149 10.96 -12.18 20.89
N GLY A 150 11.89 -13.11 20.69
CA GLY A 150 11.97 -13.98 19.51
C GLY A 150 12.61 -13.35 18.27
N SER A 151 13.04 -12.09 18.34
CA SER A 151 13.74 -11.41 17.25
C SER A 151 15.25 -11.43 17.50
N PRO A 152 16.09 -11.91 16.55
CA PRO A 152 17.53 -11.90 16.72
C PRO A 152 18.09 -10.48 16.66
N LEU A 153 19.01 -10.18 17.56
CA LEU A 153 19.81 -8.96 17.54
C LEU A 153 21.09 -9.24 16.75
N PRO A 154 21.34 -8.53 15.64
CA PRO A 154 22.49 -8.78 14.78
C PRO A 154 23.76 -8.25 15.46
N LEU A 155 24.44 -9.12 16.16
CA LEU A 155 25.70 -8.82 16.84
C LEU A 155 26.85 -8.67 15.84
N ARG A 156 27.74 -7.73 16.13
CA ARG A 156 29.00 -7.56 15.42
C ARG A 156 30.13 -7.33 16.42
N ASP A 157 31.28 -7.97 16.23
CA ASP A 157 32.48 -7.65 16.99
C ASP A 157 32.92 -6.22 16.68
N SER A 158 33.10 -5.41 17.72
CA SER A 158 33.51 -4.00 17.56
C SER A 158 34.99 -3.83 17.28
N ASP A 159 35.79 -4.90 17.48
CA ASP A 159 37.25 -4.87 17.45
C ASP A 159 37.88 -3.80 18.38
N LEU A 160 37.13 -3.40 19.42
CA LEU A 160 37.54 -2.35 20.36
C LEU A 160 38.36 -2.89 21.53
N TYR A 161 38.34 -4.21 21.78
CA TYR A 161 39.02 -4.85 22.89
C TYR A 161 40.02 -5.90 22.41
N HIS A 162 41.29 -5.77 22.88
CA HIS A 162 42.34 -6.73 22.70
C HIS A 162 42.81 -7.28 24.05
N ILE A 163 42.80 -8.60 24.24
CA ILE A 163 43.19 -9.30 25.45
C ILE A 163 44.61 -8.96 25.89
N SER A 164 45.44 -8.50 24.96
CA SER A 164 46.86 -8.21 25.18
C SER A 164 47.16 -6.79 25.70
N ASP A 165 46.15 -5.98 26.04
CA ASP A 165 46.40 -4.66 26.58
C ASP A 165 46.69 -4.74 28.07
N PRO A 166 47.94 -4.50 28.53
CA PRO A 166 48.34 -4.66 29.94
C PRO A 166 47.78 -3.62 30.89
N SER A 167 47.03 -2.63 30.39
CA SER A 167 46.40 -1.58 31.21
C SER A 167 45.10 -2.03 31.89
N PHE A 168 44.60 -3.21 31.56
CA PHE A 168 43.32 -3.74 31.98
C PHE A 168 43.45 -4.63 33.24
N SER A 169 42.98 -4.13 34.38
CA SER A 169 42.91 -4.88 35.64
C SER A 169 41.45 -4.91 36.12
N SER A 170 40.57 -5.62 35.44
CA SER A 170 39.25 -5.89 35.99
C SER A 170 39.08 -7.37 36.31
N PRO A 171 38.56 -7.75 37.49
CA PRO A 171 38.30 -9.15 37.82
C PRO A 171 37.33 -9.87 36.87
N LEU A 172 36.50 -9.10 36.17
CA LEU A 172 35.60 -9.63 35.09
C LEU A 172 36.34 -9.97 33.81
N LEU A 173 37.62 -9.66 33.67
CA LEU A 173 38.42 -9.84 32.46
C LEU A 173 39.43 -10.97 32.60
N ASP A 174 39.36 -11.71 33.72
CA ASP A 174 40.14 -12.95 33.91
C ASP A 174 39.49 -14.16 33.19
N PHE A 175 39.01 -13.88 31.98
CA PHE A 175 38.44 -14.90 31.09
C PHE A 175 39.42 -15.24 29.94
N ASP A 176 39.34 -16.46 29.45
CA ASP A 176 40.17 -16.94 28.32
C ASP A 176 39.86 -16.18 27.02
N GLN A 177 38.58 -15.83 26.85
CA GLN A 177 38.11 -15.02 25.73
C GLN A 177 37.25 -13.86 26.22
N VAL A 178 37.51 -12.66 25.71
CA VAL A 178 36.72 -11.45 25.98
C VAL A 178 36.47 -10.71 24.69
N TYR A 179 35.22 -10.37 24.45
CA TYR A 179 34.79 -9.64 23.26
C TYR A 179 33.80 -8.55 23.63
N ILE A 180 33.82 -7.46 22.86
CA ILE A 180 32.78 -6.44 22.89
C ILE A 180 32.01 -6.55 21.58
N PHE A 181 30.78 -7.02 21.67
CA PHE A 181 29.85 -7.05 20.54
C PHE A 181 28.97 -5.83 20.55
N THR A 182 28.65 -5.32 19.37
CA THR A 182 27.74 -4.19 19.18
C THR A 182 26.53 -4.58 18.36
N PHE A 183 25.40 -3.92 18.61
CA PHE A 183 24.21 -3.98 17.76
C PHE A 183 23.47 -2.64 17.82
N SER A 184 22.67 -2.31 16.81
CA SER A 184 21.90 -1.06 16.76
C SER A 184 20.60 -1.16 17.57
N ASP A 185 20.29 -0.14 18.37
CA ASP A 185 19.01 0.02 19.08
C ASP A 185 17.83 0.19 18.11
N GLN A 186 18.09 0.65 16.87
CA GLN A 186 17.08 0.77 15.82
C GLN A 186 16.47 -0.58 15.41
N ASN A 187 17.08 -1.68 15.80
CA ASN A 187 16.53 -3.03 15.59
C ASN A 187 15.42 -3.40 16.58
N GLY A 188 14.94 -2.45 17.39
CA GLY A 188 13.84 -2.65 18.32
C GLY A 188 14.27 -3.15 19.68
N PHE A 189 15.50 -2.91 20.08
CA PHE A 189 15.98 -3.20 21.43
C PHE A 189 15.22 -2.37 22.48
N ASP A 190 14.68 -3.06 23.47
CA ASP A 190 14.00 -2.45 24.63
C ASP A 190 14.66 -2.98 25.91
N PRO A 191 15.43 -2.18 26.65
CA PRO A 191 16.12 -2.63 27.83
C PRO A 191 15.20 -3.13 28.95
N SER A 192 13.89 -2.85 28.91
CA SER A 192 12.90 -3.38 29.86
C SER A 192 12.45 -4.81 29.55
N VAL A 193 12.76 -5.33 28.37
CA VAL A 193 12.39 -6.68 27.96
C VAL A 193 13.57 -7.62 28.13
N PRO A 194 13.39 -8.83 28.72
CA PRO A 194 14.46 -9.79 28.89
C PRO A 194 15.17 -10.13 27.58
N LEU A 195 16.49 -10.17 27.64
CA LEU A 195 17.35 -10.70 26.59
C LEU A 195 17.42 -12.22 26.69
N THR A 196 17.37 -12.91 25.58
CA THR A 196 17.66 -14.34 25.48
C THR A 196 19.07 -14.49 24.93
N VAL A 197 19.94 -15.00 25.78
CA VAL A 197 21.35 -15.26 25.47
C VAL A 197 21.45 -16.70 25.05
N GLY A 198 22.00 -16.96 23.87
CA GLY A 198 22.12 -18.30 23.30
C GLY A 198 23.56 -18.67 22.97
N MET A 199 23.88 -19.94 23.21
CA MET A 199 25.11 -20.57 22.73
C MET A 199 24.75 -21.68 21.75
N ARG A 200 25.42 -21.66 20.59
CA ARG A 200 25.34 -22.68 19.57
C ARG A 200 26.54 -23.60 19.70
N VAL A 201 26.28 -24.84 19.97
CA VAL A 201 27.32 -25.87 20.11
C VAL A 201 27.41 -26.63 18.80
N GLN A 202 28.59 -26.70 18.24
CA GLN A 202 28.89 -27.46 17.04
C GLN A 202 29.30 -28.89 17.42
N LEU A 203 28.41 -29.84 17.16
CA LEU A 203 28.64 -31.24 17.46
C LEU A 203 29.08 -31.99 16.21
N ARG A 204 30.10 -32.85 16.33
CA ARG A 204 30.58 -33.70 15.25
C ARG A 204 29.69 -34.93 15.13
N LYS A 205 28.87 -35.01 14.08
CA LYS A 205 28.04 -36.17 13.80
C LYS A 205 28.81 -37.30 13.09
N ASN A 206 29.63 -36.92 12.13
CA ASN A 206 30.47 -37.80 11.33
C ASN A 206 31.75 -37.08 10.93
N PHE A 207 32.68 -37.76 10.29
CA PHE A 207 33.95 -37.18 9.82
C PHE A 207 33.78 -35.96 8.88
N LEU A 208 32.60 -35.82 8.24
CA LEU A 208 32.29 -34.75 7.26
C LEU A 208 31.05 -33.91 7.64
N GLU A 209 30.26 -34.34 8.63
CA GLU A 209 29.00 -33.66 8.99
C GLU A 209 29.07 -33.16 10.42
N TYR A 210 28.69 -31.88 10.59
CA TYR A 210 28.48 -31.24 11.88
C TYR A 210 26.99 -30.94 12.08
N GLU A 211 26.53 -31.06 13.31
CA GLU A 211 25.18 -30.67 13.75
C GLU A 211 25.30 -29.51 14.73
N TRP A 212 24.39 -28.54 14.64
CA TRP A 212 24.31 -27.44 15.58
C TRP A 212 23.22 -27.72 16.60
N ALA A 213 23.58 -27.68 17.88
CA ALA A 213 22.63 -27.67 18.98
C ALA A 213 22.67 -26.30 19.67
N GLU A 214 21.55 -25.86 20.21
CA GLU A 214 21.43 -24.53 20.82
C GLU A 214 20.89 -24.61 22.23
N THR A 215 21.51 -23.86 23.15
CA THR A 215 20.99 -23.69 24.51
C THR A 215 20.86 -22.21 24.82
N TYR A 216 19.95 -21.85 25.74
CA TYR A 216 19.57 -20.48 25.99
C TYR A 216 19.42 -20.18 27.48
N THR A 217 19.79 -18.98 27.88
CA THR A 217 19.46 -18.40 29.18
C THR A 217 18.76 -17.05 28.99
N ARG A 218 18.11 -16.56 30.04
CA ARG A 218 17.43 -15.25 30.02
C ARG A 218 18.14 -14.27 30.95
N PHE A 219 18.35 -13.09 30.45
CA PHE A 219 18.92 -11.97 31.19
C PHE A 219 17.99 -10.78 31.19
N SER A 220 17.69 -10.24 32.35
CA SER A 220 16.90 -9.00 32.50
C SER A 220 17.76 -7.94 33.20
N LEU A 221 17.79 -6.76 32.60
CA LEU A 221 18.43 -5.62 33.25
C LEU A 221 17.59 -5.17 34.46
N PRO A 222 18.22 -4.79 35.60
CA PRO A 222 17.52 -4.28 36.75
C PRO A 222 16.75 -2.98 36.46
N ASP A 223 15.57 -2.84 37.06
CA ASP A 223 14.73 -1.64 36.90
C ASP A 223 15.40 -0.35 37.33
N SER A 224 16.38 -0.41 38.27
CA SER A 224 17.17 0.74 38.72
C SER A 224 17.99 1.41 37.62
N LEU A 225 18.35 0.65 36.58
CA LEU A 225 19.10 1.15 35.41
C LEU A 225 18.20 1.68 34.29
N LEU A 226 16.89 1.62 34.48
CA LEU A 226 15.91 1.95 33.45
C LEU A 226 15.22 3.29 33.75
N VAL A 227 15.10 4.11 32.74
CA VAL A 227 14.26 5.32 32.76
C VAL A 227 13.05 5.08 31.87
N ALA A 228 11.87 5.23 32.47
CA ALA A 228 10.63 5.13 31.70
C ALA A 228 10.60 6.23 30.64
N VAL A 229 10.32 5.84 29.41
CA VAL A 229 10.12 6.76 28.29
C VAL A 229 8.64 6.78 27.96
N ASP A 230 8.08 7.99 27.88
CA ASP A 230 6.72 8.11 27.36
C ASP A 230 6.64 7.44 25.98
N PRO A 231 5.71 6.52 25.78
CA PRO A 231 5.61 5.84 24.50
C PRO A 231 5.43 6.89 23.40
N PRO A 232 6.17 6.79 22.29
CA PRO A 232 5.99 7.71 21.18
C PRO A 232 4.51 7.71 20.77
N PRO A 233 3.95 8.84 20.37
CA PRO A 233 2.55 8.93 19.97
C PRO A 233 2.27 7.85 18.93
N LYS A 234 1.23 7.05 19.16
CA LYS A 234 0.87 5.94 18.25
C LYS A 234 0.90 6.45 16.82
N PRO A 235 1.64 5.79 15.93
CA PRO A 235 1.74 6.24 14.55
C PRO A 235 0.33 6.30 13.95
N LEU A 236 0.02 7.41 13.29
CA LEU A 236 -1.26 7.57 12.62
C LEU A 236 -1.50 6.38 11.68
N PRO A 237 -2.73 5.86 11.60
CA PRO A 237 -3.09 4.78 10.68
C PRO A 237 -2.61 5.09 9.26
N LEU A 238 -2.16 4.10 8.52
CA LEU A 238 -1.60 4.27 7.17
C LEU A 238 -2.54 5.07 6.24
N TRP A 239 -3.83 4.77 6.28
CA TRP A 239 -4.82 5.49 5.48
C TRP A 239 -4.83 7.01 5.80
N HIS A 240 -4.68 7.39 7.08
CA HIS A 240 -4.69 8.80 7.49
C HIS A 240 -3.45 9.55 6.96
N ARG A 241 -2.27 8.92 6.99
CA ARG A 241 -1.05 9.49 6.40
C ARG A 241 -1.23 9.73 4.91
N ILE A 242 -1.73 8.74 4.17
CA ILE A 242 -1.97 8.87 2.73
C ILE A 242 -2.95 10.03 2.43
N TRP A 243 -3.99 10.22 3.25
CA TRP A 243 -4.93 11.34 3.08
C TRP A 243 -4.27 12.70 3.31
N LEU A 244 -3.38 12.81 4.29
CA LEU A 244 -2.62 14.03 4.54
C LEU A 244 -1.60 14.31 3.42
N ASP A 245 -0.91 13.29 2.94
CA ASP A 245 0.08 13.44 1.86
C ASP A 245 -0.57 13.87 0.53
N ARG A 246 -1.81 13.43 0.27
CA ARG A 246 -2.55 13.72 -0.96
C ARG A 246 -3.61 14.83 -0.79
N GLN A 247 -3.54 15.63 0.26
CA GLN A 247 -4.57 16.65 0.59
C GLN A 247 -4.80 17.68 -0.54
N ILE A 248 -3.75 18.10 -1.24
CA ILE A 248 -3.86 19.06 -2.36
C ILE A 248 -4.61 18.44 -3.53
N GLU A 249 -4.29 17.20 -3.89
CA GLU A 249 -4.98 16.46 -4.96
C GLU A 249 -6.46 16.30 -4.64
N LEU A 250 -6.77 15.96 -3.38
CA LEU A 250 -8.14 15.79 -2.90
C LEU A 250 -8.89 17.12 -2.91
N ALA A 251 -8.26 18.23 -2.54
CA ALA A 251 -8.86 19.55 -2.59
C ALA A 251 -9.21 19.96 -4.03
N VAL A 252 -8.29 19.78 -4.98
CA VAL A 252 -8.52 20.08 -6.40
C VAL A 252 -9.65 19.20 -6.96
N LEU A 253 -9.62 17.90 -6.63
CA LEU A 253 -10.68 16.96 -7.01
C LEU A 253 -12.04 17.38 -6.43
N ALA A 254 -12.10 17.70 -5.14
CA ALA A 254 -13.34 18.12 -4.47
C ALA A 254 -13.94 19.38 -5.10
N VAL A 255 -13.10 20.39 -5.38
CA VAL A 255 -13.54 21.61 -6.07
C VAL A 255 -14.12 21.29 -7.44
N TYR A 256 -13.45 20.44 -8.22
CA TYR A 256 -13.96 20.02 -9.53
C TYR A 256 -15.30 19.27 -9.42
N LEU A 257 -15.42 18.34 -8.48
CA LEU A 257 -16.66 17.58 -8.26
C LEU A 257 -17.82 18.49 -7.81
N LEU A 258 -17.56 19.51 -6.97
CA LEU A 258 -18.54 20.51 -6.57
C LEU A 258 -18.99 21.39 -7.74
N ILE A 259 -18.07 21.84 -8.58
CA ILE A 259 -18.38 22.58 -9.81
C ILE A 259 -19.27 21.71 -10.71
N LEU A 260 -18.92 20.44 -10.88
CA LEU A 260 -19.68 19.51 -11.70
C LEU A 260 -21.08 19.27 -11.15
N ALA A 261 -21.22 19.09 -9.84
CA ALA A 261 -22.52 18.99 -9.16
C ALA A 261 -23.35 20.25 -9.37
N GLY A 262 -22.76 21.44 -9.26
CA GLY A 262 -23.41 22.72 -9.55
C GLY A 262 -23.89 22.81 -11.00
N VAL A 263 -23.05 22.44 -11.96
CA VAL A 263 -23.40 22.41 -13.39
C VAL A 263 -24.62 21.50 -13.64
N PHE A 264 -24.65 20.31 -13.03
CA PHE A 264 -25.77 19.38 -13.19
C PHE A 264 -27.03 19.80 -12.45
N THR A 265 -26.91 20.44 -11.30
CA THR A 265 -28.06 20.99 -10.56
C THR A 265 -28.70 22.16 -11.31
N PHE A 266 -27.88 23.07 -11.84
CA PHE A 266 -28.36 24.26 -12.56
C PHE A 266 -28.40 24.08 -14.09
N GLN A 267 -28.36 22.84 -14.58
CA GLN A 267 -28.31 22.52 -16.02
C GLN A 267 -29.42 23.20 -16.86
N HIS A 268 -30.59 23.41 -16.29
CA HIS A 268 -31.68 24.10 -16.98
C HIS A 268 -31.40 25.59 -17.25
N ARG A 269 -30.69 26.27 -16.32
CA ARG A 269 -30.26 27.66 -16.51
C ARG A 269 -29.10 27.75 -17.49
N LEU A 270 -28.08 26.87 -17.30
CA LEU A 270 -26.87 26.84 -18.10
C LEU A 270 -27.12 26.47 -19.57
N SER A 271 -28.13 25.64 -19.85
CA SER A 271 -28.47 25.26 -21.23
C SER A 271 -28.89 26.46 -22.12
N GLY A 272 -29.23 27.62 -21.51
CA GLY A 272 -29.47 28.89 -22.26
C GLY A 272 -28.19 29.51 -22.84
N TYR A 273 -27.02 29.25 -22.24
CA TYR A 273 -25.72 29.82 -22.67
C TYR A 273 -24.97 28.94 -23.70
N GLY A 274 -25.69 28.45 -24.68
CA GLY A 274 -25.24 27.40 -25.61
C GLY A 274 -23.91 27.62 -26.31
N LYS A 275 -23.45 28.87 -26.52
CA LYS A 275 -22.15 29.16 -27.17
C LYS A 275 -20.95 28.76 -26.29
N TYR A 276 -21.07 28.84 -24.98
CA TYR A 276 -19.99 28.57 -24.02
C TYR A 276 -19.97 27.12 -23.56
N LEU A 277 -21.03 26.36 -23.80
CA LEU A 277 -21.16 25.00 -23.26
C LEU A 277 -20.15 24.02 -23.90
N ALA A 278 -19.88 24.15 -25.19
CA ALA A 278 -18.94 23.27 -25.89
C ALA A 278 -17.48 23.47 -25.42
N PRO A 279 -16.90 24.70 -25.35
CA PRO A 279 -15.56 24.89 -24.87
C PRO A 279 -15.39 24.52 -23.38
N VAL A 280 -16.39 24.84 -22.52
CA VAL A 280 -16.36 24.45 -21.10
C VAL A 280 -16.34 22.92 -20.96
N ARG A 281 -17.16 22.24 -21.74
CA ARG A 281 -17.15 20.77 -21.76
C ARG A 281 -15.80 20.21 -22.20
N PHE A 282 -15.23 20.75 -23.25
CA PHE A 282 -13.92 20.30 -23.73
C PHE A 282 -12.82 20.52 -22.69
N ALA A 283 -12.80 21.68 -22.03
CA ALA A 283 -11.88 21.97 -20.93
C ALA A 283 -12.08 20.98 -19.75
N ALA A 284 -13.33 20.70 -19.39
CA ALA A 284 -13.63 19.72 -18.35
C ALA A 284 -13.16 18.31 -18.71
N LEU A 285 -13.35 17.86 -19.96
CA LEU A 285 -12.86 16.56 -20.42
C LEU A 285 -11.33 16.50 -20.48
N ALA A 286 -10.67 17.58 -20.88
CA ALA A 286 -9.21 17.68 -20.83
C ALA A 286 -8.71 17.59 -19.38
N PHE A 287 -9.32 18.31 -18.44
CA PHE A 287 -9.00 18.19 -17.02
C PHE A 287 -9.15 16.75 -16.51
N VAL A 288 -10.21 16.07 -16.89
CA VAL A 288 -10.44 14.67 -16.49
C VAL A 288 -9.36 13.73 -17.03
N VAL A 289 -8.92 13.90 -18.27
CA VAL A 289 -7.86 13.06 -18.85
C VAL A 289 -6.53 13.33 -18.15
N PHE A 290 -6.13 14.59 -18.04
CA PHE A 290 -4.80 14.94 -17.54
C PHE A 290 -4.71 14.87 -16.01
N PHE A 291 -5.67 15.44 -15.28
CA PHE A 291 -5.62 15.45 -13.82
C PHE A 291 -6.16 14.15 -13.21
N ILE A 292 -7.42 13.79 -13.49
CA ILE A 292 -8.01 12.58 -12.87
C ILE A 292 -7.39 11.31 -13.45
N GLY A 293 -7.16 11.27 -14.78
CA GLY A 293 -6.60 10.11 -15.46
C GLY A 293 -5.11 9.94 -15.19
N PHE A 294 -4.29 10.81 -15.76
CA PHE A 294 -2.84 10.61 -15.79
C PHE A 294 -2.14 10.98 -14.48
N TYR A 295 -2.54 12.08 -13.84
CA TYR A 295 -1.88 12.53 -12.62
C TYR A 295 -2.38 11.79 -11.37
N ALA A 296 -3.67 11.87 -11.07
CA ALA A 296 -4.25 11.27 -9.87
C ALA A 296 -4.59 9.78 -10.01
N GLN A 297 -4.54 9.23 -11.24
CA GLN A 297 -4.85 7.83 -11.58
C GLN A 297 -6.23 7.35 -11.10
N GLY A 298 -7.17 8.28 -10.96
CA GLY A 298 -8.51 8.07 -10.41
C GLY A 298 -9.49 7.43 -11.40
N GLN A 299 -9.13 6.31 -12.03
CA GLN A 299 -10.01 5.60 -12.97
C GLN A 299 -10.80 4.51 -12.26
N LEU A 300 -12.12 4.66 -12.22
CA LEU A 300 -13.01 3.57 -11.75
C LEU A 300 -13.02 2.40 -12.74
N SER A 301 -13.05 1.19 -12.22
CA SER A 301 -13.03 -0.08 -12.96
C SER A 301 -14.10 -1.02 -12.43
N VAL A 302 -14.41 -2.07 -13.19
CA VAL A 302 -15.26 -3.18 -12.75
C VAL A 302 -14.64 -3.90 -11.53
N VAL A 303 -13.33 -3.84 -11.38
CA VAL A 303 -12.60 -4.36 -10.21
C VAL A 303 -13.19 -3.80 -8.92
N ASN A 304 -13.45 -2.50 -8.86
CA ASN A 304 -14.05 -1.86 -7.70
C ASN A 304 -15.45 -2.40 -7.38
N ILE A 305 -16.23 -2.81 -8.40
CA ILE A 305 -17.57 -3.37 -8.20
C ILE A 305 -17.47 -4.74 -7.53
N TYR A 306 -16.70 -5.67 -8.10
CA TYR A 306 -16.62 -7.00 -7.51
C TYR A 306 -15.85 -7.02 -6.19
N THR A 307 -14.84 -6.16 -5.99
CA THR A 307 -14.16 -6.01 -4.70
C THR A 307 -15.13 -5.55 -3.61
N LEU A 308 -16.01 -4.58 -3.93
CA LEU A 308 -17.06 -4.17 -3.00
C LEU A 308 -18.02 -5.32 -2.67
N LEU A 309 -18.48 -6.06 -3.67
CA LEU A 309 -19.39 -7.19 -3.47
C LEU A 309 -18.74 -8.31 -2.64
N LEU A 310 -17.47 -8.63 -2.90
CA LEU A 310 -16.70 -9.61 -2.14
C LEU A 310 -16.48 -9.14 -0.70
N SER A 311 -16.13 -7.87 -0.47
CA SER A 311 -15.96 -7.33 0.87
C SER A 311 -17.25 -7.36 1.69
N LEU A 312 -18.39 -7.09 1.07
CA LEU A 312 -19.70 -7.23 1.71
C LEU A 312 -20.03 -8.68 2.08
N TRP A 313 -19.51 -9.66 1.32
CA TRP A 313 -19.71 -11.08 1.59
C TRP A 313 -18.75 -11.63 2.66
N GLN A 314 -17.48 -11.20 2.65
CA GLN A 314 -16.40 -11.73 3.50
C GLN A 314 -16.22 -10.98 4.83
N GLY A 315 -16.84 -9.82 4.98
CA GLY A 315 -16.67 -8.89 6.10
C GLY A 315 -16.16 -7.54 5.61
N PHE A 316 -17.00 -6.53 5.76
CA PHE A 316 -16.71 -5.19 5.25
C PHE A 316 -15.74 -4.44 6.16
N ASP A 317 -14.52 -4.16 5.66
CA ASP A 317 -13.58 -3.25 6.31
C ASP A 317 -13.38 -1.99 5.44
N ILE A 318 -13.91 -0.88 5.91
CA ILE A 318 -13.81 0.42 5.22
C ILE A 318 -12.36 0.90 5.10
N LYS A 319 -11.45 0.48 5.99
CA LYS A 319 -10.05 0.91 5.99
C LYS A 319 -9.34 0.55 4.69
N VAL A 320 -9.70 -0.59 4.08
CA VAL A 320 -9.15 -1.03 2.79
C VAL A 320 -9.49 -0.02 1.68
N PHE A 321 -10.72 0.48 1.67
CA PHE A 321 -11.17 1.48 0.68
C PHE A 321 -10.57 2.87 0.93
N LEU A 322 -10.23 3.20 2.18
CA LEU A 322 -9.60 4.46 2.55
C LEU A 322 -8.11 4.54 2.16
N LEU A 323 -7.48 3.41 1.76
CA LEU A 323 -6.08 3.41 1.31
C LEU A 323 -5.88 4.14 -0.03
N ASP A 324 -6.91 4.26 -0.86
CA ASP A 324 -6.87 5.11 -2.05
C ASP A 324 -7.90 6.24 -1.94
N PRO A 325 -7.49 7.41 -1.41
CA PRO A 325 -8.40 8.51 -1.15
C PRO A 325 -9.04 9.09 -2.41
N VAL A 326 -8.32 9.12 -3.53
CA VAL A 326 -8.85 9.64 -4.80
C VAL A 326 -9.98 8.75 -5.32
N LEU A 327 -9.74 7.44 -5.35
CA LEU A 327 -10.77 6.47 -5.75
C LEU A 327 -11.95 6.49 -4.79
N PHE A 328 -11.71 6.58 -3.48
CA PHE A 328 -12.77 6.63 -2.48
C PHE A 328 -13.69 7.84 -2.66
N VAL A 329 -13.12 9.04 -2.84
CA VAL A 329 -13.88 10.27 -3.07
C VAL A 329 -14.65 10.19 -4.39
N LEU A 330 -14.02 9.72 -5.47
CA LEU A 330 -14.68 9.51 -6.76
C LEU A 330 -15.83 8.52 -6.67
N TRP A 331 -15.62 7.36 -6.02
CA TRP A 331 -16.64 6.34 -5.83
C TRP A 331 -17.84 6.88 -5.05
N SER A 332 -17.57 7.56 -3.93
CA SER A 332 -18.62 8.15 -3.08
C SER A 332 -19.44 9.18 -3.87
N PHE A 333 -18.76 10.05 -4.60
CA PHE A 333 -19.44 11.04 -5.43
C PHE A 333 -20.27 10.39 -6.56
N VAL A 334 -19.69 9.41 -7.26
CA VAL A 334 -20.37 8.69 -8.35
C VAL A 334 -21.58 7.94 -7.82
N PHE A 335 -21.44 7.25 -6.68
CA PHE A 335 -22.53 6.52 -6.05
C PHE A 335 -23.72 7.45 -5.75
N VAL A 336 -23.50 8.59 -5.08
CA VAL A 336 -24.54 9.58 -4.81
C VAL A 336 -25.10 10.14 -6.12
N SER A 337 -24.24 10.45 -7.09
CA SER A 337 -24.66 11.02 -8.38
C SER A 337 -25.55 10.10 -9.21
N LEU A 338 -25.38 8.77 -9.06
CA LEU A 338 -26.22 7.78 -9.74
C LEU A 338 -27.68 7.89 -9.36
N PHE A 339 -27.96 8.15 -8.08
CA PHE A 339 -29.34 8.35 -7.60
C PHE A 339 -29.89 9.74 -7.94
N LEU A 340 -29.05 10.76 -7.97
CA LEU A 340 -29.48 12.12 -8.28
C LEU A 340 -29.65 12.34 -9.78
N TRP A 341 -28.62 12.05 -10.60
CA TRP A 341 -28.58 12.39 -12.03
C TRP A 341 -28.47 11.17 -12.95
N GLY A 342 -28.19 9.98 -12.38
CA GLY A 342 -27.95 8.77 -13.14
C GLY A 342 -26.51 8.69 -13.70
N ARG A 343 -26.21 7.58 -14.38
CA ARG A 343 -24.85 7.25 -14.88
C ARG A 343 -24.25 8.26 -15.88
N GLY A 344 -25.06 9.13 -16.44
CA GLY A 344 -24.62 10.09 -17.46
C GLY A 344 -23.55 11.05 -16.98
N LEU A 345 -23.54 11.37 -15.68
CA LEU A 345 -22.55 12.22 -15.07
C LEU A 345 -21.16 11.57 -15.12
N PHE A 346 -21.02 10.34 -14.63
CA PHE A 346 -19.72 9.66 -14.66
C PHE A 346 -19.26 9.36 -16.08
N CYS A 347 -20.05 8.62 -16.85
CA CYS A 347 -19.66 8.18 -18.21
C CYS A 347 -19.47 9.33 -19.21
N GLY A 348 -20.06 10.48 -18.95
CA GLY A 348 -19.98 11.65 -19.84
C GLY A 348 -19.03 12.74 -19.40
N TRP A 349 -18.63 12.79 -18.12
CA TRP A 349 -17.92 13.93 -17.55
C TRP A 349 -16.80 13.59 -16.58
N LEU A 350 -16.69 12.35 -16.10
CA LEU A 350 -15.68 11.94 -15.12
C LEU A 350 -14.80 10.78 -15.58
N CYS A 351 -15.23 10.02 -16.59
CA CYS A 351 -14.47 8.87 -17.06
C CYS A 351 -13.35 9.32 -18.01
N PRO A 352 -12.05 9.15 -17.66
CA PRO A 352 -10.93 9.56 -18.51
C PRO A 352 -10.92 8.86 -19.86
N PHE A 353 -11.15 7.52 -19.90
CA PHE A 353 -11.19 6.78 -21.15
C PHE A 353 -12.40 7.19 -22.01
N GLY A 354 -13.55 7.50 -21.38
CA GLY A 354 -14.71 8.06 -22.08
C GLY A 354 -14.43 9.42 -22.70
N ALA A 355 -13.63 10.26 -22.03
CA ALA A 355 -13.17 11.55 -22.52
C ALA A 355 -12.21 11.40 -23.71
N MET A 356 -11.25 10.44 -23.65
CA MET A 356 -10.37 10.12 -24.78
C MET A 356 -11.14 9.67 -26.01
N GLN A 357 -12.14 8.79 -25.87
CA GLN A 357 -13.00 8.38 -26.98
C GLN A 357 -13.76 9.56 -27.61
N GLU A 358 -14.21 10.50 -26.79
CA GLU A 358 -14.92 11.70 -27.27
C GLU A 358 -13.96 12.65 -28.00
N ALA A 359 -12.73 12.80 -27.52
CA ALA A 359 -11.70 13.58 -28.19
C ALA A 359 -11.37 13.00 -29.58
N VAL A 360 -11.18 11.66 -29.67
CA VAL A 360 -10.95 10.97 -30.94
C VAL A 360 -12.14 11.16 -31.90
N ALA A 361 -13.37 11.03 -31.41
CA ALA A 361 -14.56 11.26 -32.23
C ALA A 361 -14.66 12.72 -32.72
N ALA A 362 -14.34 13.70 -31.87
CA ALA A 362 -14.31 15.12 -32.25
C ALA A 362 -13.25 15.43 -33.32
N ILE A 363 -12.06 14.80 -33.22
CA ILE A 363 -11.02 14.89 -34.25
C ILE A 363 -11.52 14.28 -35.57
N ALA A 364 -12.15 13.10 -35.50
CA ALA A 364 -12.71 12.43 -36.68
C ALA A 364 -13.78 13.28 -37.36
N ASP A 365 -14.66 13.92 -36.60
CA ASP A 365 -15.66 14.86 -37.16
C ASP A 365 -15.00 16.07 -37.83
N LYS A 366 -13.94 16.64 -37.23
CA LYS A 366 -13.18 17.74 -37.84
C LYS A 366 -12.48 17.33 -39.14
N LEU A 367 -12.02 16.07 -39.21
CA LEU A 367 -11.42 15.47 -40.39
C LEU A 367 -12.49 15.00 -41.42
N ARG A 368 -13.77 15.25 -41.13
CA ARG A 368 -14.92 14.85 -41.96
C ARG A 368 -14.97 13.34 -42.22
N LEU A 369 -14.50 12.52 -41.30
CA LEU A 369 -14.59 11.08 -41.41
C LEU A 369 -16.05 10.65 -41.20
N ARG A 370 -16.61 9.89 -42.17
CA ARG A 370 -17.99 9.41 -42.09
C ARG A 370 -18.15 8.47 -40.92
N GLN A 371 -19.02 8.81 -39.97
CA GLN A 371 -19.40 7.92 -38.87
C GLN A 371 -20.35 6.82 -39.39
N TRP A 372 -20.18 5.62 -38.85
CA TRP A 372 -21.03 4.48 -39.21
C TRP A 372 -22.30 4.49 -38.36
N SER A 373 -23.45 4.45 -39.03
CA SER A 373 -24.73 4.19 -38.36
C SER A 373 -24.90 2.67 -38.23
N ILE A 374 -24.89 2.18 -36.99
CA ILE A 374 -25.18 0.78 -36.72
C ILE A 374 -26.69 0.57 -36.82
N ASP A 375 -27.10 -0.48 -37.50
CA ASP A 375 -28.51 -0.85 -37.62
C ASP A 375 -29.19 -1.01 -36.25
N GLU A 376 -30.46 -0.59 -36.14
CA GLU A 376 -31.19 -0.57 -34.85
C GLU A 376 -31.31 -1.99 -34.25
N ALA A 377 -31.50 -3.01 -35.08
CA ALA A 377 -31.60 -4.40 -34.65
C ALA A 377 -30.28 -4.90 -34.05
N LEU A 378 -29.15 -4.60 -34.72
CA LEU A 378 -27.81 -4.96 -34.25
C LEU A 378 -27.43 -4.17 -32.99
N HIS A 379 -27.75 -2.87 -32.95
CA HIS A 379 -27.53 -2.03 -31.78
C HIS A 379 -28.24 -2.60 -30.54
N ASN A 380 -29.51 -2.99 -30.67
CA ASN A 380 -30.28 -3.53 -29.55
C ASN A 380 -29.72 -4.88 -29.04
N ARG A 381 -29.08 -5.69 -29.89
CA ARG A 381 -28.41 -6.93 -29.48
C ARG A 381 -27.07 -6.65 -28.82
N LEU A 382 -26.25 -5.79 -29.40
CA LEU A 382 -24.92 -5.47 -28.89
C LEU A 382 -24.93 -4.80 -27.51
N ILE A 383 -25.98 -4.06 -27.16
CA ILE A 383 -26.09 -3.43 -25.82
C ILE A 383 -26.10 -4.46 -24.69
N TYR A 384 -26.60 -5.68 -24.91
CA TYR A 384 -26.64 -6.71 -23.89
C TYR A 384 -25.25 -7.31 -23.60
N LEU A 385 -24.30 -7.22 -24.54
CA LEU A 385 -22.97 -7.81 -24.40
C LEU A 385 -22.24 -7.32 -23.15
N LYS A 386 -22.28 -6.01 -22.85
CA LYS A 386 -21.66 -5.45 -21.64
C LYS A 386 -22.22 -6.01 -20.31
N TYR A 387 -23.53 -6.38 -20.29
CA TYR A 387 -24.14 -7.00 -19.11
C TYR A 387 -23.72 -8.45 -18.94
N ILE A 388 -23.56 -9.17 -20.05
CA ILE A 388 -23.02 -10.53 -20.05
C ILE A 388 -21.59 -10.51 -19.54
N ILE A 389 -20.75 -9.60 -20.06
CA ILE A 389 -19.36 -9.42 -19.58
C ILE A 389 -19.33 -9.11 -18.09
N LEU A 390 -20.17 -8.18 -17.61
CA LEU A 390 -20.26 -7.86 -16.18
C LEU A 390 -20.62 -9.09 -15.34
N LEU A 391 -21.62 -9.84 -15.76
CA LEU A 391 -22.09 -11.03 -15.03
C LEU A 391 -21.01 -12.11 -14.98
N VAL A 392 -20.29 -12.34 -16.07
CA VAL A 392 -19.17 -13.28 -16.11
C VAL A 392 -18.05 -12.82 -15.19
N LEU A 393 -17.65 -11.55 -15.24
CA LEU A 393 -16.59 -11.01 -14.37
C LEU A 393 -16.94 -11.08 -12.87
N VAL A 394 -18.15 -10.70 -12.52
CA VAL A 394 -18.62 -10.80 -11.12
C VAL A 394 -18.70 -12.28 -10.71
N GLY A 395 -19.23 -13.15 -11.55
CA GLY A 395 -19.30 -14.58 -11.28
C GLY A 395 -17.92 -15.21 -11.07
N THR A 396 -16.96 -14.92 -11.94
CA THR A 396 -15.58 -15.44 -11.80
C THR A 396 -14.89 -14.91 -10.56
N ALA A 397 -15.17 -13.67 -10.12
CA ALA A 397 -14.59 -13.10 -8.90
C ALA A 397 -14.99 -13.85 -7.63
N PHE A 398 -16.18 -14.45 -7.58
CA PHE A 398 -16.60 -15.30 -6.45
C PHE A 398 -15.90 -16.67 -6.43
N PHE A 399 -15.41 -17.16 -7.58
CA PHE A 399 -14.68 -18.45 -7.65
C PHE A 399 -13.17 -18.25 -7.52
N SER A 400 -12.61 -17.25 -8.21
CA SER A 400 -11.18 -16.98 -8.22
C SER A 400 -10.91 -15.51 -8.53
N LEU A 401 -10.37 -14.79 -7.55
CA LEU A 401 -10.01 -13.38 -7.71
C LEU A 401 -8.92 -13.19 -8.78
N SER A 402 -7.91 -14.07 -8.81
CA SER A 402 -6.82 -14.02 -9.79
C SER A 402 -7.33 -14.18 -11.23
N LEU A 403 -8.30 -15.09 -11.46
CA LEU A 403 -8.92 -15.25 -12.77
C LEU A 403 -9.75 -14.02 -13.15
N ALA A 404 -10.49 -13.45 -12.20
CA ALA A 404 -11.29 -12.25 -12.43
C ALA A 404 -10.41 -11.04 -12.77
N GLU A 405 -9.25 -10.88 -12.11
CA GLU A 405 -8.27 -9.84 -12.43
C GLU A 405 -7.70 -9.99 -13.85
N THR A 406 -7.39 -11.23 -14.27
CA THR A 406 -6.95 -11.51 -15.62
C THR A 406 -8.04 -11.20 -16.64
N MET A 407 -9.28 -11.57 -16.38
CA MET A 407 -10.41 -11.26 -17.27
C MET A 407 -10.78 -9.77 -17.26
N ALA A 408 -10.51 -9.03 -16.19
CA ALA A 408 -10.72 -7.60 -16.11
C ALA A 408 -9.84 -6.80 -17.09
N GLU A 409 -8.82 -7.42 -17.69
CA GLU A 409 -8.03 -6.84 -18.78
C GLU A 409 -8.86 -6.52 -20.06
N ILE A 410 -10.11 -6.95 -20.13
CA ILE A 410 -11.06 -6.47 -21.14
C ILE A 410 -11.33 -4.96 -21.00
N GLU A 411 -11.06 -4.38 -19.81
CA GLU A 411 -11.08 -2.93 -19.60
C GLU A 411 -9.72 -2.32 -19.97
N PRO A 412 -9.67 -1.41 -20.97
CA PRO A 412 -8.42 -0.79 -21.38
C PRO A 412 -7.90 0.27 -20.38
N PHE A 413 -8.55 0.41 -19.21
CA PHE A 413 -8.29 1.49 -18.26
C PHE A 413 -6.89 1.39 -17.65
N LYS A 414 -6.46 0.20 -17.26
CA LYS A 414 -5.12 -0.04 -16.73
C LYS A 414 -4.05 0.37 -17.75
N THR A 415 -4.22 -0.01 -19.01
CA THR A 415 -3.27 0.31 -20.09
C THR A 415 -3.30 1.80 -20.45
N ALA A 416 -4.50 2.38 -20.60
CA ALA A 416 -4.64 3.74 -21.13
C ALA A 416 -4.47 4.83 -20.07
N VAL A 417 -4.81 4.55 -18.80
CA VAL A 417 -4.82 5.55 -17.72
C VAL A 417 -3.71 5.29 -16.70
N THR A 418 -3.68 4.10 -16.11
CA THR A 418 -2.71 3.81 -15.03
C THR A 418 -1.28 3.68 -15.55
N LEU A 419 -1.09 2.99 -16.69
CA LEU A 419 0.22 2.74 -17.29
C LEU A 419 0.55 3.68 -18.47
N ILE A 420 -0.33 4.62 -18.80
CA ILE A 420 -0.13 5.65 -19.84
C ILE A 420 0.45 5.05 -21.14
N PHE A 421 -0.10 3.91 -21.56
CA PHE A 421 0.34 3.09 -22.70
C PHE A 421 1.75 2.48 -22.57
N GLU A 422 2.41 2.53 -21.43
CA GLU A 422 3.67 1.84 -21.14
C GLU A 422 3.42 0.38 -20.75
N ARG A 423 3.11 -0.46 -21.75
CA ARG A 423 2.81 -1.88 -21.56
C ARG A 423 3.18 -2.70 -22.79
N SER A 424 3.15 -4.05 -22.67
CA SER A 424 3.40 -4.93 -23.80
C SER A 424 2.45 -4.69 -24.97
N PHE A 425 2.97 -4.82 -26.18
CA PHE A 425 2.30 -4.44 -27.44
C PHE A 425 0.83 -4.89 -27.58
N PRO A 426 0.43 -6.13 -27.24
CA PRO A 426 -0.96 -6.57 -27.42
C PRO A 426 -1.98 -5.72 -26.67
N PHE A 427 -1.68 -5.32 -25.44
CA PHE A 427 -2.58 -4.51 -24.61
C PHE A 427 -2.66 -3.07 -25.11
N VAL A 428 -1.52 -2.51 -25.53
CA VAL A 428 -1.49 -1.17 -26.13
C VAL A 428 -2.25 -1.17 -27.45
N ALA A 429 -2.02 -2.16 -28.32
CA ALA A 429 -2.72 -2.30 -29.60
C ALA A 429 -4.24 -2.42 -29.38
N TYR A 430 -4.68 -3.19 -28.38
CA TYR A 430 -6.09 -3.31 -28.01
C TYR A 430 -6.70 -1.97 -27.58
N ALA A 431 -6.05 -1.25 -26.66
CA ALA A 431 -6.53 0.05 -26.18
C ALA A 431 -6.61 1.09 -27.31
N VAL A 432 -5.57 1.17 -28.16
CA VAL A 432 -5.53 2.05 -29.33
C VAL A 432 -6.61 1.68 -30.35
N LEU A 433 -6.81 0.39 -30.62
CA LEU A 433 -7.87 -0.09 -31.53
C LEU A 433 -9.25 0.37 -31.06
N LEU A 434 -9.55 0.27 -29.75
CA LEU A 434 -10.81 0.74 -29.18
C LEU A 434 -10.99 2.26 -29.30
N LEU A 435 -9.90 3.02 -29.13
CA LEU A 435 -9.93 4.47 -29.37
C LEU A 435 -10.17 4.80 -30.85
N LEU A 436 -9.47 4.13 -31.77
CA LEU A 436 -9.65 4.32 -33.21
C LEU A 436 -11.04 3.90 -33.68
N LEU A 437 -11.61 2.83 -33.10
CA LEU A 437 -13.00 2.44 -33.38
C LEU A 437 -13.98 3.56 -33.01
N SER A 438 -13.64 4.38 -31.99
CA SER A 438 -14.47 5.52 -31.60
C SER A 438 -14.49 6.65 -32.63
N ALA A 439 -13.53 6.70 -33.57
CA ALA A 439 -13.56 7.61 -34.73
C ALA A 439 -14.68 7.26 -35.71
N ARG A 440 -15.09 5.98 -35.79
CA ARG A 440 -16.15 5.50 -36.69
C ARG A 440 -17.48 5.29 -35.98
N VAL A 441 -17.44 4.82 -34.73
CA VAL A 441 -18.63 4.56 -33.92
C VAL A 441 -18.48 5.31 -32.59
N HIS A 442 -19.22 6.38 -32.43
CA HIS A 442 -19.13 7.24 -31.24
C HIS A 442 -19.26 6.45 -29.93
N LYS A 443 -18.19 6.51 -29.07
CA LYS A 443 -18.11 5.80 -27.79
C LYS A 443 -18.39 4.28 -27.89
N ALA A 444 -17.82 3.62 -28.90
CA ALA A 444 -18.07 2.20 -29.19
C ALA A 444 -17.86 1.29 -27.98
N TYR A 445 -16.73 1.42 -27.30
CA TYR A 445 -16.41 0.63 -26.11
C TYR A 445 -17.43 0.87 -24.99
N CYS A 446 -17.68 2.13 -24.61
CA CYS A 446 -18.62 2.48 -23.54
C CYS A 446 -20.06 2.02 -23.82
N ARG A 447 -20.45 1.92 -25.09
CA ARG A 447 -21.80 1.49 -25.49
C ARG A 447 -22.00 -0.01 -25.38
N TYR A 448 -21.01 -0.81 -25.79
CA TYR A 448 -21.20 -2.24 -26.03
C TYR A 448 -20.34 -3.15 -25.15
N LEU A 449 -19.15 -2.74 -24.75
CA LEU A 449 -18.17 -3.61 -24.10
C LEU A 449 -17.92 -3.27 -22.63
N CYS A 450 -18.11 -2.02 -22.18
CA CYS A 450 -17.71 -1.57 -20.85
C CYS A 450 -18.54 -2.21 -19.72
N PRO A 451 -18.00 -3.14 -18.92
CA PRO A 451 -18.71 -3.78 -17.80
C PRO A 451 -18.99 -2.81 -16.65
N LEU A 452 -18.06 -1.89 -16.35
CA LEU A 452 -18.31 -0.80 -15.39
C LEU A 452 -19.55 0.00 -15.79
N GLY A 453 -19.63 0.38 -17.10
CA GLY A 453 -20.79 1.10 -17.62
C GLY A 453 -22.09 0.31 -17.55
N ALA A 454 -22.05 -1.03 -17.56
CA ALA A 454 -23.21 -1.89 -17.30
C ALA A 454 -23.64 -1.82 -15.83
N GLY A 455 -22.70 -1.96 -14.87
CA GLY A 455 -22.98 -1.86 -13.44
C GLY A 455 -23.60 -0.51 -13.05
N LEU A 456 -23.00 0.58 -13.53
CA LEU A 456 -23.53 1.93 -13.30
C LEU A 456 -24.92 2.14 -13.96
N ALA A 457 -25.22 1.42 -15.07
CA ALA A 457 -26.54 1.49 -15.70
C ALA A 457 -27.60 0.76 -14.89
N VAL A 458 -27.25 -0.33 -14.23
CA VAL A 458 -28.16 -1.07 -13.33
C VAL A 458 -28.49 -0.21 -12.12
N LEU A 459 -27.48 0.32 -11.43
CA LEU A 459 -27.66 1.19 -10.28
C LEU A 459 -28.39 2.51 -10.64
N GLY A 460 -28.02 3.13 -11.74
CA GLY A 460 -28.63 4.38 -12.20
C GLY A 460 -30.09 4.25 -12.64
N ARG A 461 -30.66 3.02 -12.69
CA ARG A 461 -32.10 2.80 -12.88
C ARG A 461 -32.93 3.30 -11.71
N PHE A 462 -32.36 3.28 -10.51
CA PHE A 462 -33.02 3.72 -9.25
C PHE A 462 -32.91 5.23 -9.00
N ARG A 463 -32.65 6.03 -10.03
CA ARG A 463 -32.56 7.48 -9.90
C ARG A 463 -33.86 8.09 -9.37
N VAL A 464 -33.71 9.06 -8.47
CA VAL A 464 -34.83 9.75 -7.81
C VAL A 464 -35.40 10.87 -8.69
N PHE A 465 -34.52 11.61 -9.39
CA PHE A 465 -34.94 12.80 -10.14
C PHE A 465 -34.94 12.56 -11.66
N SER A 466 -36.03 13.04 -12.33
CA SER A 466 -36.17 13.07 -13.78
C SER A 466 -35.83 14.45 -14.33
N TRP A 467 -34.55 14.69 -14.64
CA TRP A 467 -34.06 16.01 -15.04
C TRP A 467 -34.43 16.42 -16.48
N LEU A 468 -34.94 15.52 -17.27
CA LEU A 468 -35.36 15.80 -18.64
C LEU A 468 -36.91 15.76 -18.74
N PRO A 469 -37.60 16.91 -18.63
CA PRO A 469 -39.04 16.95 -18.79
C PRO A 469 -39.41 16.60 -20.24
N ARG A 470 -40.41 15.76 -20.38
CA ARG A 470 -40.92 15.32 -21.67
C ARG A 470 -42.12 16.20 -22.05
N ARG A 471 -42.22 16.55 -23.33
CA ARG A 471 -43.35 17.28 -23.89
C ARG A 471 -44.22 16.38 -24.75
N SER A 472 -45.45 16.78 -24.99
CA SER A 472 -46.44 16.08 -25.83
C SER A 472 -45.96 15.96 -27.31
N GLU A 473 -45.25 17.00 -27.77
CA GLU A 473 -44.74 17.09 -29.15
C GLU A 473 -43.49 16.25 -29.43
N CYS A 474 -42.85 15.75 -28.37
CA CYS A 474 -41.64 14.93 -28.51
C CYS A 474 -41.95 13.58 -29.15
N GLY A 475 -41.36 13.34 -30.35
CA GLY A 475 -41.50 12.12 -31.13
C GLY A 475 -42.46 12.27 -32.31
N SER A 476 -43.42 13.20 -32.27
CA SER A 476 -44.31 13.52 -33.35
C SER A 476 -44.90 14.92 -33.15
N PRO A 477 -44.56 15.94 -33.97
CA PRO A 477 -43.71 15.89 -35.14
C PRO A 477 -42.19 16.03 -34.91
N CYS A 478 -41.75 16.49 -33.73
CA CYS A 478 -40.35 16.86 -33.47
C CYS A 478 -39.45 15.68 -33.16
N ARG A 479 -38.40 15.46 -34.00
CA ARG A 479 -37.36 14.43 -33.83
C ARG A 479 -35.93 14.99 -33.72
N LEU A 480 -35.77 16.25 -33.41
CA LEU A 480 -34.47 16.91 -33.32
C LEU A 480 -33.52 16.22 -32.36
N CYS A 481 -34.01 15.86 -31.17
CA CYS A 481 -33.20 15.18 -30.15
C CYS A 481 -32.77 13.77 -30.57
N GLU A 482 -33.62 13.05 -31.30
CA GLU A 482 -33.31 11.72 -31.86
C GLU A 482 -32.21 11.81 -32.93
N LYS A 483 -32.35 12.75 -33.86
CA LYS A 483 -31.36 12.96 -34.97
C LYS A 483 -30.03 13.47 -34.46
N SER A 484 -30.02 14.28 -33.38
CA SER A 484 -28.80 14.87 -32.79
C SER A 484 -28.13 13.96 -31.76
N CYS A 485 -28.72 12.80 -31.44
CA CYS A 485 -28.20 11.88 -30.46
C CYS A 485 -27.23 10.89 -31.08
N GLY A 486 -25.92 11.20 -31.14
CA GLY A 486 -24.89 10.33 -31.72
C GLY A 486 -24.77 8.94 -31.10
N ILE A 487 -25.41 8.67 -29.95
CA ILE A 487 -25.41 7.37 -29.26
C ILE A 487 -26.73 6.59 -29.38
N HIS A 488 -27.69 7.10 -30.14
CA HIS A 488 -29.04 6.49 -30.30
C HIS A 488 -29.75 6.19 -28.97
N ALA A 489 -29.57 7.06 -27.94
CA ALA A 489 -30.20 6.91 -26.62
C ALA A 489 -31.69 7.27 -26.62
N MET A 490 -32.24 7.78 -27.73
CA MET A 490 -33.66 8.14 -27.86
C MET A 490 -34.35 7.24 -28.88
N ARG A 491 -35.46 6.63 -28.46
CA ARG A 491 -36.35 5.87 -29.36
C ARG A 491 -37.26 6.80 -30.15
N LYS A 492 -37.82 6.29 -31.29
CA LYS A 492 -38.75 7.01 -32.18
C LYS A 492 -39.95 7.67 -31.44
N GLN A 493 -40.34 7.15 -30.30
CA GLN A 493 -41.36 7.73 -29.42
C GLN A 493 -40.84 8.78 -28.43
N ALA A 494 -39.65 9.36 -28.66
CA ALA A 494 -38.94 10.27 -27.79
C ALA A 494 -38.72 9.75 -26.34
N ARG A 495 -38.82 8.43 -26.12
CA ARG A 495 -38.44 7.80 -24.83
C ARG A 495 -36.93 7.77 -24.70
N LEU A 496 -36.43 8.44 -23.68
CA LEU A 496 -35.03 8.37 -23.32
C LEU A 496 -34.74 6.96 -22.78
N ILE A 497 -33.81 6.25 -23.42
CA ILE A 497 -33.28 5.01 -22.86
C ILE A 497 -32.28 5.43 -21.79
N THR A 498 -32.72 5.46 -20.53
CA THR A 498 -31.91 5.92 -19.39
C THR A 498 -30.60 5.15 -19.23
N THR A 499 -30.60 3.89 -19.69
CA THR A 499 -29.40 3.04 -19.72
C THR A 499 -28.38 3.41 -20.81
N SER A 500 -28.73 4.30 -21.74
CA SER A 500 -27.87 4.71 -22.86
C SER A 500 -27.55 6.19 -22.90
N ALA A 501 -28.20 7.04 -22.07
CA ALA A 501 -27.98 8.49 -22.09
C ALA A 501 -26.68 8.90 -21.40
N PHE A 502 -25.75 9.49 -22.15
CA PHE A 502 -24.47 9.99 -21.64
C PHE A 502 -24.41 11.52 -21.51
N ASN A 503 -25.35 12.25 -22.12
CA ASN A 503 -25.19 13.68 -22.33
C ASN A 503 -26.50 14.45 -22.23
N ALA A 504 -27.01 14.63 -21.00
CA ALA A 504 -28.28 15.31 -20.77
C ALA A 504 -28.25 16.80 -21.18
N LEU A 505 -27.13 17.50 -21.04
CA LEU A 505 -27.01 18.93 -21.34
C LEU A 505 -27.24 19.28 -22.82
N ASN A 506 -26.71 18.50 -23.74
CA ASN A 506 -26.97 18.73 -25.18
C ASN A 506 -28.45 18.52 -25.53
N VAL A 507 -29.07 17.49 -24.96
CA VAL A 507 -30.48 17.22 -25.18
C VAL A 507 -31.36 18.35 -24.63
N GLN A 508 -31.05 18.88 -23.46
CA GLN A 508 -31.80 19.99 -22.85
C GLN A 508 -31.66 21.29 -23.66
N ARG A 509 -30.53 21.53 -24.31
CA ARG A 509 -30.35 22.66 -25.20
C ARG A 509 -31.36 22.62 -26.36
N PHE A 510 -31.52 21.47 -27.02
CA PHE A 510 -32.51 21.30 -28.09
C PHE A 510 -33.92 21.46 -27.58
N THR A 511 -34.25 20.95 -26.41
CA THR A 511 -35.58 21.12 -25.80
C THR A 511 -35.91 22.60 -25.54
N LYS A 512 -34.95 23.41 -25.04
CA LYS A 512 -35.15 24.85 -24.83
C LYS A 512 -35.20 25.62 -26.16
N MET A 513 -34.41 25.30 -27.15
CA MET A 513 -34.48 25.92 -28.48
C MET A 513 -35.86 25.70 -29.11
N THR A 514 -36.38 24.49 -29.03
CA THR A 514 -37.75 24.18 -29.50
C THR A 514 -38.81 24.97 -28.74
N ILE A 515 -38.64 25.20 -27.42
CA ILE A 515 -39.52 26.04 -26.61
C ILE A 515 -39.48 27.51 -27.03
N ALA A 516 -38.28 28.04 -27.29
CA ALA A 516 -38.10 29.43 -27.67
C ALA A 516 -38.73 29.71 -29.04
N VAL A 517 -38.55 28.82 -30.02
CA VAL A 517 -39.18 28.90 -31.36
C VAL A 517 -40.69 28.82 -31.23
N TRP A 518 -41.23 27.89 -30.45
CA TRP A 518 -42.66 27.74 -30.28
C TRP A 518 -43.32 28.95 -29.57
N ARG A 519 -42.64 29.56 -28.57
CA ARG A 519 -43.16 30.81 -27.95
C ARG A 519 -43.13 32.02 -28.89
N SER A 520 -42.16 32.10 -29.79
CA SER A 520 -42.13 33.14 -30.81
C SER A 520 -43.25 32.98 -31.84
N ASP A 521 -43.63 31.73 -32.13
CA ASP A 521 -44.67 31.43 -33.11
C ASP A 521 -46.10 31.55 -32.55
N THR A 522 -46.30 31.31 -31.26
CA THR A 522 -47.59 31.58 -30.59
C THR A 522 -47.88 33.09 -30.43
N ALA A 523 -46.84 33.94 -30.50
CA ALA A 523 -47.01 35.40 -30.54
C ALA A 523 -47.36 35.90 -31.95
N SER A 524 -47.26 35.09 -32.99
CA SER A 524 -47.58 35.40 -34.38
C SER A 524 -48.81 34.58 -34.93
N GLU A 525 -49.75 34.29 -34.09
CA GLU A 525 -50.85 33.35 -34.32
C GLU A 525 -51.86 33.72 -35.43
N ASN A 526 -51.48 34.64 -36.33
CA ASN A 526 -52.28 35.01 -37.49
C ASN A 526 -51.64 34.72 -38.87
N ALA A 527 -50.57 33.94 -38.94
CA ALA A 527 -49.93 33.63 -40.23
C ALA A 527 -49.54 32.15 -40.34
N ASN A 528 -50.38 31.40 -41.01
CA ASN A 528 -50.04 30.26 -41.87
C ASN A 528 -49.65 28.92 -41.24
N LYS A 529 -50.64 28.03 -41.11
CA LYS A 529 -50.52 26.59 -40.75
C LYS A 529 -49.66 25.72 -41.70
N SER A 530 -48.85 26.25 -42.61
CA SER A 530 -48.17 25.50 -43.66
C SER A 530 -46.66 25.38 -43.55
N ARG A 531 -46.01 25.73 -42.40
CA ARG A 531 -44.54 25.73 -42.28
C ARG A 531 -43.97 24.91 -41.12
N TRP A 532 -44.52 23.77 -40.81
CA TRP A 532 -43.89 22.84 -39.87
C TRP A 532 -43.25 21.65 -40.58
N LYS A 533 -42.07 21.85 -41.13
CA LYS A 533 -41.13 20.77 -41.42
C LYS A 533 -40.03 20.83 -40.36
N CYS A 534 -40.16 20.07 -39.29
CA CYS A 534 -39.04 19.69 -38.40
C CYS A 534 -38.19 18.60 -39.05
#